data_50fccae68878ac284731c1837f40e685
#
_entry.id   50fccae68878ac284731c1837f40e685
#
_cell.length_a   1.000
_cell.length_b   1.000
_cell.length_c   1.000
_cell.angle_alpha   90.00
_cell.angle_beta   90.00
_cell.angle_gamma   90.00
#
_symmetry.space_group_name_H-M   'P 1'
#
loop_
_entity.id
_entity.type
_entity.pdbx_description
1 polymer ?
#
loop_
_entity_poly.entity_id
_entity_poly.type
_entity_poly.pdbx_seq_one_letter_code
_entity_poly.pdbx_strand_id
1 'polypeptide(L)'
;MEITVRFPNLGFLFEYEDRIFSVLGFDITIYGILMAVSLFIGLGMILLCARWQKLNLNLCLGASISALVGGVIGGRLYYIAFSWSQFSGKSWKILCDIRSGGMSIYGAILGGVLVAALFCRLSRTSFWKMADIVCMGLLSGQIIGVWGNFFNREAFGEYTDSLFAMGLPMDSVQKSAVT
;
A
#
# COMPACT_ATOMS: atom_id res chain seq x y z
N MET A 1 -6.33 1.78 -21.73
CA MET A 1 -7.75 2.09 -21.47
C MET A 1 -7.80 3.55 -21.04
N GLU A 2 -8.46 4.39 -21.81
CA GLU A 2 -8.66 5.79 -21.42
C GLU A 2 -9.61 5.84 -20.22
N ILE A 3 -9.23 6.57 -19.22
CA ILE A 3 -9.97 6.74 -17.99
C ILE A 3 -10.41 8.19 -17.91
N THR A 4 -11.71 8.38 -17.71
CA THR A 4 -12.32 9.69 -17.58
C THR A 4 -12.80 9.91 -16.15
N VAL A 5 -12.28 10.94 -15.49
CA VAL A 5 -12.78 11.45 -14.21
C VAL A 5 -13.39 12.81 -14.44
N ARG A 6 -14.67 12.97 -14.08
CA ARG A 6 -15.42 14.23 -14.25
C ARG A 6 -15.65 14.90 -12.91
N PHE A 7 -15.52 16.20 -12.88
CA PHE A 7 -15.97 17.05 -11.77
C PHE A 7 -17.11 17.93 -12.28
N PRO A 8 -18.37 17.44 -12.24
CA PRO A 8 -19.49 18.08 -12.92
C PRO A 8 -19.73 19.51 -12.43
N ASN A 9 -19.59 19.75 -11.12
CA ASN A 9 -19.85 21.05 -10.51
C ASN A 9 -18.70 22.06 -10.70
N LEU A 10 -17.51 21.62 -11.07
CA LEU A 10 -16.34 22.43 -11.37
C LEU A 10 -16.10 22.60 -12.87
N GLY A 11 -16.78 21.79 -13.71
CA GLY A 11 -16.59 21.81 -15.17
C GLY A 11 -15.25 21.23 -15.63
N PHE A 12 -14.52 20.50 -14.76
CA PHE A 12 -13.26 19.86 -15.13
C PHE A 12 -13.47 18.41 -15.53
N LEU A 13 -12.71 18.01 -16.55
CA LEU A 13 -12.67 16.65 -17.05
C LEU A 13 -11.20 16.25 -17.18
N PHE A 14 -10.82 15.16 -16.53
CA PHE A 14 -9.49 14.57 -16.60
C PHE A 14 -9.56 13.25 -17.36
N GLU A 15 -8.84 13.19 -18.49
CA GLU A 15 -8.65 11.97 -19.24
C GLU A 15 -7.20 11.54 -19.08
N TYR A 16 -6.98 10.30 -18.71
CA TYR A 16 -5.63 9.73 -18.57
C TYR A 16 -5.64 8.25 -18.95
N GLU A 17 -4.52 7.76 -19.39
CA GLU A 17 -4.31 6.33 -19.58
C GLU A 17 -3.78 5.69 -18.31
N ASP A 18 -4.41 4.59 -17.87
CA ASP A 18 -3.99 3.83 -16.70
C ASP A 18 -2.60 3.19 -16.90
N ARG A 19 -2.28 2.81 -18.14
CA ARG A 19 -1.01 2.21 -18.52
C ARG A 19 -0.10 3.26 -19.15
N ILE A 20 1.06 3.48 -18.52
CA ILE A 20 2.05 4.41 -19.05
C ILE A 20 2.94 3.70 -20.09
N PHE A 21 3.43 2.51 -19.74
CA PHE A 21 4.23 1.67 -20.66
C PHE A 21 4.31 0.23 -20.17
N SER A 22 4.66 -0.71 -21.05
CA SER A 22 4.91 -2.10 -20.70
C SER A 22 6.39 -2.46 -20.85
N VAL A 23 6.98 -3.06 -19.83
CA VAL A 23 8.37 -3.53 -19.83
C VAL A 23 8.38 -5.04 -19.56
N LEU A 24 8.96 -5.80 -20.48
CA LEU A 24 9.10 -7.27 -20.34
C LEU A 24 7.77 -8.00 -20.03
N GLY A 25 6.66 -7.51 -20.57
CA GLY A 25 5.32 -8.08 -20.33
C GLY A 25 4.66 -7.66 -19.01
N PHE A 26 5.23 -6.68 -18.29
CA PHE A 26 4.62 -6.05 -17.12
C PHE A 26 4.07 -4.68 -17.51
N ASP A 27 2.78 -4.50 -17.34
CA ASP A 27 2.14 -3.19 -17.50
C ASP A 27 2.46 -2.32 -16.29
N ILE A 28 3.13 -1.20 -16.50
CA ILE A 28 3.42 -0.22 -15.47
C ILE A 28 2.27 0.79 -15.45
N THR A 29 1.54 0.80 -14.35
CA THR A 29 0.40 1.69 -14.12
C THR A 29 0.83 2.93 -13.31
N ILE A 30 0.03 4.02 -13.42
CA ILE A 30 0.21 5.22 -12.60
C ILE A 30 0.19 4.84 -11.10
N TYR A 31 -0.74 3.97 -10.71
CA TYR A 31 -0.83 3.44 -9.36
C TYR A 31 0.48 2.81 -8.88
N GLY A 32 1.07 1.92 -9.69
CA GLY A 32 2.33 1.27 -9.37
C GLY A 32 3.49 2.26 -9.17
N ILE A 33 3.56 3.30 -10.00
CA ILE A 33 4.57 4.36 -9.87
C ILE A 33 4.36 5.15 -8.57
N LEU A 34 3.13 5.57 -8.27
CA LEU A 34 2.82 6.30 -7.05
C LEU A 34 3.12 5.48 -5.81
N MET A 35 2.83 4.17 -5.83
CA MET A 35 3.18 3.27 -4.73
C MET A 35 4.70 3.13 -4.55
N ALA A 36 5.47 3.04 -5.63
CA ALA A 36 6.93 3.03 -5.55
C ALA A 36 7.47 4.36 -4.99
N VAL A 37 6.98 5.50 -5.49
CA VAL A 37 7.37 6.84 -5.00
C VAL A 37 7.03 6.99 -3.52
N SER A 38 5.84 6.54 -3.08
CA SER A 38 5.43 6.59 -1.68
C SER A 38 6.36 5.78 -0.77
N LEU A 39 6.80 4.62 -1.23
CA LEU A 39 7.77 3.79 -0.51
C LEU A 39 9.13 4.50 -0.37
N PHE A 40 9.66 5.09 -1.45
CA PHE A 40 10.92 5.81 -1.40
C PHE A 40 10.85 7.06 -0.51
N ILE A 41 9.75 7.81 -0.55
CA ILE A 41 9.54 8.96 0.33
C ILE A 41 9.45 8.51 1.79
N GLY A 42 8.72 7.44 2.08
CA GLY A 42 8.63 6.87 3.41
C GLY A 42 10.00 6.44 3.96
N LEU A 43 10.79 5.72 3.15
CA LEU A 43 12.16 5.34 3.52
C LEU A 43 13.07 6.55 3.70
N GLY A 44 12.96 7.55 2.83
CA GLY A 44 13.71 8.81 2.95
C GLY A 44 13.40 9.54 4.27
N MET A 45 12.12 9.58 4.66
CA MET A 45 11.71 10.18 5.94
C MET A 45 12.25 9.38 7.13
N ILE A 46 12.23 8.05 7.07
CA ILE A 46 12.82 7.20 8.10
C ILE A 46 14.32 7.53 8.28
N LEU A 47 15.06 7.63 7.19
CA LEU A 47 16.49 7.95 7.22
C LEU A 47 16.74 9.36 7.76
N LEU A 48 15.91 10.33 7.40
CA LEU A 48 16.00 11.70 7.90
C LEU A 48 15.77 11.76 9.42
N CYS A 49 14.68 11.14 9.89
CA CYS A 49 14.36 11.07 11.32
C CYS A 49 15.45 10.32 12.12
N ALA A 50 15.97 9.22 11.56
CA ALA A 50 17.06 8.46 12.16
C ALA A 50 18.33 9.29 12.33
N ARG A 51 18.68 10.14 11.34
CA ARG A 51 19.79 11.08 11.44
C ARG A 51 19.58 12.13 12.52
N TRP A 52 18.38 12.73 12.57
CA TRP A 52 18.04 13.73 13.59
C TRP A 52 18.13 13.17 15.01
N GLN A 53 17.68 11.94 15.20
CA GLN A 53 17.73 11.25 16.49
C GLN A 53 19.07 10.57 16.77
N LYS A 54 20.07 10.72 15.87
CA LYS A 54 21.42 10.12 15.97
C LYS A 54 21.37 8.59 16.16
N LEU A 55 20.41 7.94 15.52
CA LEU A 55 20.29 6.48 15.53
C LEU A 55 21.08 5.83 14.38
N ASN A 56 21.39 4.57 14.55
CA ASN A 56 22.09 3.81 13.52
C ASN A 56 21.19 3.59 12.31
N LEU A 57 21.55 4.17 11.17
CA LEU A 57 20.76 4.13 9.92
C LEU A 57 20.53 2.69 9.45
N ASN A 58 21.53 1.81 9.57
CA ASN A 58 21.39 0.42 9.13
C ASN A 58 20.37 -0.35 9.96
N LEU A 59 20.31 -0.06 11.27
CA LEU A 59 19.31 -0.66 12.16
C LEU A 59 17.90 -0.14 11.86
N CYS A 60 17.75 1.15 11.55
CA CYS A 60 16.47 1.73 11.16
C CYS A 60 15.99 1.15 9.82
N LEU A 61 16.87 1.03 8.84
CA LEU A 61 16.57 0.36 7.57
C LEU A 61 16.21 -1.12 7.77
N GLY A 62 17.00 -1.84 8.58
CA GLY A 62 16.74 -3.25 8.91
C GLY A 62 15.37 -3.45 9.55
N ALA A 63 14.99 -2.59 10.52
CA ALA A 63 13.68 -2.62 11.16
C ALA A 63 12.56 -2.33 10.15
N SER A 64 12.74 -1.35 9.26
CA SER A 64 11.76 -0.98 8.24
C SER A 64 11.55 -2.09 7.21
N ILE A 65 12.63 -2.68 6.70
CA ILE A 65 12.58 -3.80 5.76
C ILE A 65 11.94 -5.03 6.42
N SER A 66 12.30 -5.31 7.68
CA SER A 66 11.71 -6.41 8.46
C SER A 66 10.22 -6.21 8.66
N ALA A 67 9.77 -4.98 8.97
CA ALA A 67 8.36 -4.63 9.09
C ALA A 67 7.62 -4.81 7.74
N LEU A 68 8.21 -4.38 6.63
CA LEU A 68 7.65 -4.53 5.30
C LEU A 68 7.48 -6.01 4.92
N VAL A 69 8.53 -6.81 5.06
CA VAL A 69 8.49 -8.25 4.76
C VAL A 69 7.48 -8.96 5.66
N GLY A 70 7.52 -8.68 6.96
CA GLY A 70 6.57 -9.21 7.93
C GLY A 70 5.14 -8.82 7.61
N GLY A 71 4.92 -7.58 7.15
CA GLY A 71 3.62 -7.08 6.73
C GLY A 71 3.06 -7.82 5.50
N VAL A 72 3.88 -8.01 4.47
CA VAL A 72 3.46 -8.75 3.27
C VAL A 72 3.10 -10.19 3.60
N ILE A 73 3.96 -10.88 4.35
CA ILE A 73 3.73 -12.28 4.75
C ILE A 73 2.50 -12.37 5.67
N GLY A 74 2.42 -11.53 6.69
CA GLY A 74 1.31 -11.53 7.64
C GLY A 74 -0.02 -11.18 6.97
N GLY A 75 -0.05 -10.21 6.07
CA GLY A 75 -1.23 -9.82 5.31
C GLY A 75 -1.78 -10.98 4.47
N ARG A 76 -0.89 -11.75 3.84
CA ARG A 76 -1.26 -12.91 3.05
C ARG A 76 -1.73 -14.07 3.91
N LEU A 77 -0.98 -14.41 4.95
CA LEU A 77 -1.36 -15.51 5.87
C LEU A 77 -2.70 -15.25 6.54
N TYR A 78 -2.94 -14.04 7.00
CA TYR A 78 -4.21 -13.65 7.60
C TYR A 78 -5.37 -13.79 6.60
N TYR A 79 -5.18 -13.28 5.37
CA TYR A 79 -6.19 -13.40 4.32
C TYR A 79 -6.53 -14.86 4.01
N ILE A 80 -5.53 -15.73 3.87
CA ILE A 80 -5.72 -17.15 3.62
C ILE A 80 -6.46 -17.80 4.79
N ALA A 81 -6.09 -17.49 6.02
CA ALA A 81 -6.71 -18.07 7.22
C ALA A 81 -8.22 -17.73 7.30
N PHE A 82 -8.59 -16.48 7.01
CA PHE A 82 -9.99 -16.05 7.04
C PHE A 82 -10.80 -16.39 5.79
N SER A 83 -10.14 -16.66 4.67
CA SER A 83 -10.78 -17.08 3.42
C SER A 83 -10.53 -18.56 3.13
N TRP A 84 -10.30 -19.37 4.15
CA TRP A 84 -9.91 -20.78 4.00
C TRP A 84 -10.85 -21.60 3.11
N SER A 85 -12.15 -21.33 3.16
CA SER A 85 -13.15 -21.98 2.31
C SER A 85 -12.89 -21.84 0.80
N GLN A 86 -12.28 -20.72 0.40
CA GLN A 86 -11.94 -20.45 -1.00
C GLN A 86 -10.61 -21.13 -1.42
N PHE A 87 -9.78 -21.48 -0.45
CA PHE A 87 -8.44 -22.04 -0.66
C PHE A 87 -8.35 -23.53 -0.35
N SER A 88 -9.33 -24.11 0.36
CA SER A 88 -9.38 -25.52 0.69
C SER A 88 -9.38 -26.37 -0.60
N GLY A 89 -8.40 -27.27 -0.70
CA GLY A 89 -8.23 -28.15 -1.88
C GLY A 89 -7.43 -27.54 -3.04
N LYS A 90 -6.93 -26.28 -2.91
CA LYS A 90 -6.08 -25.67 -3.93
C LYS A 90 -4.59 -25.91 -3.68
N SER A 91 -3.79 -25.89 -4.75
CA SER A 91 -2.35 -26.08 -4.69
C SER A 91 -1.66 -24.96 -3.93
N TRP A 92 -0.56 -25.26 -3.22
CA TRP A 92 0.30 -24.29 -2.52
C TRP A 92 0.75 -23.12 -3.40
N LYS A 93 0.86 -23.31 -4.71
CA LYS A 93 1.21 -22.27 -5.67
C LYS A 93 0.19 -21.12 -5.67
N ILE A 94 -1.09 -21.42 -5.49
CA ILE A 94 -2.16 -20.42 -5.43
C ILE A 94 -2.15 -19.67 -4.10
N LEU A 95 -1.77 -20.36 -3.02
CA LEU A 95 -1.60 -19.74 -1.70
C LEU A 95 -0.48 -18.71 -1.70
N CYS A 96 0.60 -18.98 -2.43
CA CYS A 96 1.78 -18.09 -2.53
C CYS A 96 1.63 -17.03 -3.65
N ASP A 97 0.57 -17.10 -4.46
CA ASP A 97 0.38 -16.16 -5.55
C ASP A 97 -0.16 -14.81 -5.05
N ILE A 98 0.77 -13.91 -4.73
CA ILE A 98 0.48 -12.54 -4.31
C ILE A 98 -0.19 -11.74 -5.45
N ARG A 99 0.02 -12.13 -6.71
CA ARG A 99 -0.53 -11.42 -7.88
C ARG A 99 -2.05 -11.61 -8.04
N SER A 100 -2.60 -12.72 -7.54
CA SER A 100 -4.04 -12.97 -7.57
C SER A 100 -4.84 -12.06 -6.65
N GLY A 101 -4.17 -11.15 -5.93
CA GLY A 101 -4.79 -10.25 -4.97
C GLY A 101 -5.10 -10.92 -3.63
N GLY A 102 -5.78 -10.20 -2.76
CA GLY A 102 -6.18 -10.68 -1.43
C GLY A 102 -5.06 -10.59 -0.41
N MET A 103 -4.94 -9.41 0.20
CA MET A 103 -4.14 -9.16 1.39
C MET A 103 -4.99 -8.48 2.44
N SER A 104 -4.82 -8.87 3.71
CA SER A 104 -5.52 -8.24 4.83
C SER A 104 -4.64 -7.19 5.49
N ILE A 105 -5.20 -5.98 5.66
CA ILE A 105 -4.54 -4.90 6.40
C ILE A 105 -4.25 -5.31 7.84
N TYR A 106 -5.16 -6.02 8.50
CA TYR A 106 -4.95 -6.51 9.87
C TYR A 106 -3.78 -7.46 9.97
N GLY A 107 -3.67 -8.40 9.02
CA GLY A 107 -2.53 -9.32 8.95
C GLY A 107 -1.22 -8.60 8.65
N ALA A 108 -1.26 -7.57 7.80
CA ALA A 108 -0.08 -6.78 7.48
C ALA A 108 0.42 -5.99 8.70
N ILE A 109 -0.46 -5.37 9.49
CA ILE A 109 -0.08 -4.67 10.71
C ILE A 109 0.50 -5.66 11.73
N LEU A 110 -0.20 -6.75 12.02
CA LEU A 110 0.25 -7.75 12.99
C LEU A 110 1.59 -8.37 12.59
N GLY A 111 1.72 -8.81 11.35
CA GLY A 111 2.95 -9.41 10.84
C GLY A 111 4.13 -8.43 10.83
N GLY A 112 3.88 -7.19 10.39
CA GLY A 112 4.88 -6.12 10.39
C GLY A 112 5.39 -5.80 11.79
N VAL A 113 4.49 -5.62 12.74
CA VAL A 113 4.84 -5.34 14.15
C VAL A 113 5.62 -6.51 14.77
N LEU A 114 5.16 -7.74 14.58
CA LEU A 114 5.80 -8.93 15.16
C LEU A 114 7.23 -9.12 14.62
N VAL A 115 7.42 -9.02 13.30
CA VAL A 115 8.74 -9.23 12.68
C VAL A 115 9.68 -8.08 13.01
N ALA A 116 9.18 -6.82 13.03
CA ALA A 116 9.99 -5.67 13.48
C ALA A 116 10.39 -5.79 14.96
N ALA A 117 9.49 -6.23 15.83
CA ALA A 117 9.80 -6.44 17.24
C ALA A 117 10.86 -7.53 17.43
N LEU A 118 10.74 -8.64 16.69
CA LEU A 118 11.73 -9.71 16.68
C LEU A 118 13.09 -9.20 16.19
N PHE A 119 13.13 -8.45 15.09
CA PHE A 119 14.35 -7.83 14.59
C PHE A 119 14.99 -6.93 15.66
N CYS A 120 14.21 -6.04 16.29
CA CYS A 120 14.71 -5.15 17.34
C CYS A 120 15.26 -5.93 18.53
N ARG A 121 14.60 -7.02 18.94
CA ARG A 121 15.07 -7.90 20.02
C ARG A 121 16.41 -8.57 19.68
N LEU A 122 16.54 -9.11 18.47
CA LEU A 122 17.78 -9.76 17.99
C LEU A 122 18.93 -8.77 17.84
N SER A 123 18.63 -7.55 17.36
CA SER A 123 19.60 -6.46 17.19
C SER A 123 19.88 -5.68 18.48
N ARG A 124 19.27 -6.08 19.61
CA ARG A 124 19.40 -5.42 20.93
C ARG A 124 19.09 -3.92 20.88
N THR A 125 18.08 -3.54 20.08
CA THR A 125 17.63 -2.14 19.94
C THR A 125 16.25 -1.94 20.55
N SER A 126 15.94 -0.69 20.91
CA SER A 126 14.62 -0.37 21.45
C SER A 126 13.56 -0.40 20.35
N PHE A 127 12.58 -1.31 20.47
CA PHE A 127 11.44 -1.39 19.56
C PHE A 127 10.69 -0.05 19.46
N TRP A 128 10.41 0.59 20.60
CA TRP A 128 9.64 1.84 20.62
C TRP A 128 10.32 2.98 19.88
N LYS A 129 11.63 3.14 20.01
CA LYS A 129 12.38 4.14 19.25
C LYS A 129 12.36 3.87 17.75
N MET A 130 12.41 2.59 17.34
CA MET A 130 12.30 2.22 15.94
C MET A 130 10.87 2.42 15.41
N ALA A 131 9.86 2.08 16.23
CA ALA A 131 8.46 2.27 15.88
C ALA A 131 8.13 3.75 15.62
N ASP A 132 8.59 4.66 16.47
CA ASP A 132 8.38 6.11 16.28
C ASP A 132 8.88 6.59 14.91
N ILE A 133 10.09 6.17 14.54
CA ILE A 133 10.68 6.55 13.24
C ILE A 133 9.95 5.89 12.06
N VAL A 134 9.62 4.61 12.18
CA VAL A 134 8.89 3.87 11.14
C VAL A 134 7.50 4.45 10.95
N CYS A 135 6.81 4.84 12.02
CA CYS A 135 5.51 5.51 11.92
C CYS A 135 5.58 6.83 11.15
N MET A 136 6.62 7.65 11.35
CA MET A 136 6.81 8.88 10.57
C MET A 136 6.99 8.60 9.09
N GLY A 137 7.74 7.56 8.74
CA GLY A 137 7.89 7.11 7.36
C GLY A 137 6.60 6.56 6.77
N LEU A 138 5.85 5.77 7.54
CA LEU A 138 4.53 5.25 7.11
C LEU A 138 3.56 6.38 6.80
N LEU A 139 3.43 7.37 7.69
CA LEU A 139 2.56 8.52 7.47
C LEU A 139 2.96 9.30 6.22
N SER A 140 4.25 9.54 6.02
CA SER A 140 4.75 10.25 4.84
C SER A 140 4.47 9.48 3.55
N GLY A 141 4.65 8.16 3.57
CA GLY A 141 4.32 7.29 2.44
C GLY A 141 2.81 7.25 2.17
N GLN A 142 1.97 7.19 3.21
CA GLN A 142 0.51 7.17 3.07
C GLN A 142 -0.04 8.45 2.42
N ILE A 143 0.51 9.63 2.74
CA ILE A 143 0.11 10.90 2.12
C ILE A 143 0.22 10.82 0.59
N ILE A 144 1.28 10.21 0.08
CA ILE A 144 1.47 10.03 -1.36
C ILE A 144 0.65 8.84 -1.88
N GLY A 145 0.63 7.73 -1.13
CA GLY A 145 -0.06 6.50 -1.53
C GLY A 145 -1.57 6.67 -1.73
N VAL A 146 -2.21 7.57 -0.96
CA VAL A 146 -3.65 7.89 -1.12
C VAL A 146 -3.97 8.45 -2.51
N TRP A 147 -3.05 9.18 -3.15
CA TRP A 147 -3.24 9.61 -4.54
C TRP A 147 -3.27 8.44 -5.51
N GLY A 148 -2.63 7.32 -5.16
CA GLY A 148 -2.75 6.08 -5.93
C GLY A 148 -4.20 5.58 -6.00
N ASN A 149 -4.94 5.65 -4.89
CA ASN A 149 -6.35 5.24 -4.85
C ASN A 149 -7.21 6.10 -5.76
N PHE A 150 -6.92 7.41 -5.87
CA PHE A 150 -7.60 8.31 -6.81
C PHE A 150 -7.43 7.83 -8.25
N PHE A 151 -6.19 7.54 -8.67
CA PHE A 151 -5.92 7.06 -10.03
C PHE A 151 -6.43 5.63 -10.27
N ASN A 152 -6.46 4.79 -9.23
CA ASN A 152 -6.99 3.44 -9.32
C ASN A 152 -8.53 3.37 -9.14
N ARG A 153 -9.18 4.51 -8.86
CA ARG A 153 -10.64 4.65 -8.68
C ARG A 153 -11.18 3.69 -7.61
N GLU A 154 -10.49 3.63 -6.52
CA GLU A 154 -10.85 2.85 -5.33
C GLU A 154 -10.91 3.76 -4.10
N ALA A 155 -11.53 3.29 -3.01
CA ALA A 155 -11.67 4.01 -1.75
C ALA A 155 -12.34 5.39 -1.89
N PHE A 156 -13.32 5.53 -2.79
CA PHE A 156 -14.15 6.72 -2.91
C PHE A 156 -15.31 6.68 -1.90
N GLY A 157 -15.85 7.86 -1.56
CA GLY A 157 -16.96 8.01 -0.61
C GLY A 157 -18.34 7.70 -1.20
N GLU A 158 -19.37 8.01 -0.43
CA GLU A 158 -20.77 7.90 -0.84
C GLU A 158 -21.15 9.03 -1.82
N TYR A 159 -22.34 8.89 -2.41
CA TYR A 159 -22.90 9.90 -3.33
C TYR A 159 -22.99 11.29 -2.66
N THR A 160 -22.57 12.31 -3.37
CA THR A 160 -22.61 13.70 -2.91
C THR A 160 -22.79 14.65 -4.09
N ASP A 161 -23.54 15.75 -3.85
CA ASP A 161 -23.69 16.88 -4.78
C ASP A 161 -22.76 18.06 -4.41
N SER A 162 -21.72 17.82 -3.63
CA SER A 162 -20.77 18.86 -3.24
C SER A 162 -20.02 19.45 -4.45
N LEU A 163 -19.41 20.62 -4.27
CA LEU A 163 -18.61 21.28 -5.30
C LEU A 163 -17.52 20.38 -5.87
N PHE A 164 -16.95 19.50 -5.04
CA PHE A 164 -15.90 18.54 -5.40
C PHE A 164 -16.45 17.14 -5.72
N ALA A 165 -17.76 17.02 -6.02
CA ALA A 165 -18.33 15.74 -6.42
C ALA A 165 -17.59 15.18 -7.65
N MET A 166 -17.17 13.92 -7.57
CA MET A 166 -16.43 13.23 -8.60
C MET A 166 -17.34 12.22 -9.30
N GLY A 167 -17.51 12.37 -10.61
CA GLY A 167 -18.24 11.44 -11.44
C GLY A 167 -17.30 10.38 -12.02
N LEU A 168 -17.54 9.12 -11.71
CA LEU A 168 -16.80 7.97 -12.23
C LEU A 168 -17.73 7.14 -13.13
N PRO A 169 -17.29 6.76 -14.35
CA PRO A 169 -18.03 5.79 -15.17
C PRO A 169 -18.08 4.43 -14.45
N MET A 170 -19.27 3.83 -14.35
CA MET A 170 -19.48 2.54 -13.65
C MET A 170 -18.58 1.43 -14.20
N ASP A 171 -18.32 1.41 -15.50
CA ASP A 171 -17.49 0.40 -16.17
C ASP A 171 -16.02 0.46 -15.76
N SER A 172 -15.62 1.60 -15.19
CA SER A 172 -14.22 1.90 -14.84
C SER A 172 -13.92 1.74 -13.35
N VAL A 173 -14.92 1.50 -12.52
CA VAL A 173 -14.78 1.30 -11.08
C VAL A 173 -14.36 -0.13 -10.78
N GLN A 174 -13.36 -0.32 -9.94
CA GLN A 174 -12.98 -1.67 -9.53
C GLN A 174 -14.12 -2.32 -8.73
N LYS A 175 -14.50 -3.55 -9.08
CA LYS A 175 -15.62 -4.27 -8.44
C LYS A 175 -15.45 -4.49 -6.93
N SER A 176 -14.21 -4.40 -6.42
CA SER A 176 -13.91 -4.50 -4.99
C SER A 176 -14.28 -3.26 -4.18
N ALA A 177 -14.59 -2.15 -4.85
CA ALA A 177 -14.95 -0.89 -4.20
C ALA A 177 -16.47 -0.70 -4.04
N VAL A 178 -17.27 -1.61 -4.60
CA VAL A 178 -18.73 -1.58 -4.55
C VAL A 178 -19.22 -2.75 -3.68
N THR A 179 -19.15 -2.58 -2.37
CA THR A 179 -19.82 -3.47 -1.38
C THR A 179 -20.51 -2.62 -0.34
#